data_2dace141d30fdaf1035a3d25f8f36d66
#
_entry.id   2dace141d30fdaf1035a3d25f8f36d66
#
_cell.length_a   1.000
_cell.length_b   1.000
_cell.length_c   1.000
_cell.angle_alpha   90.00
_cell.angle_beta   90.00
_cell.angle_gamma   90.00
#
_symmetry.space_group_name_H-M   'P 1'
#
loop_
_entity.id
_entity.type
_entity.pdbx_description
1 polymer ?
#
loop_
_entity_poly.entity_id
_entity_poly.type
_entity_poly.pdbx_seq_one_letter_code
_entity_poly.pdbx_strand_id
1 'polypeptide(L)'
;MFKTHVYQLTSSTKPVFESVDSVAQPELRSALIEELAHCDHLGTTPDGKQIYLTTMAQSPCIMREIGVLREITFRLAGEGSGLARDIDQFDQDYYQLLLWDDAEREIVGAYRLGDASELIDKRGVNGLYTSSLFEFDAQMDRFFRQGLELGRSFVQPKYQSRYALDYLWSGIGAFVKQRPRIRYLFGSASISRFYKQASIERIAYYYGTHFSHIDVGVTPKTPLLIGDKEQTALASEFAGRDAEDDFKTLRDALAEEGRPVPVLYKHYARATRQDGVTFTAFNIDPSFNDCVDGFVIADLTKLKPKKKNRYLGTDWTPLPT
;
A
#
# COMPACT_ATOMS: atom_id res chain seq x y z
N MET A 1 33.87 4.64 9.55
CA MET A 1 33.41 3.66 8.52
C MET A 1 32.82 2.47 9.28
N PHE A 2 31.52 2.51 9.61
CA PHE A 2 30.85 1.40 10.31
C PHE A 2 30.31 0.44 9.24
N LYS A 3 30.96 -0.73 9.09
CA LYS A 3 30.39 -1.86 8.34
C LYS A 3 29.29 -2.48 9.19
N THR A 4 28.04 -2.25 8.83
CA THR A 4 26.91 -2.98 9.40
C THR A 4 27.00 -4.43 8.89
N HIS A 5 27.41 -5.35 9.75
CA HIS A 5 27.37 -6.77 9.42
C HIS A 5 25.93 -7.22 9.57
N VAL A 6 25.27 -7.50 8.45
CA VAL A 6 24.01 -8.23 8.44
C VAL A 6 24.36 -9.68 8.79
N TYR A 7 23.79 -10.21 9.86
CA TYR A 7 24.01 -11.60 10.27
C TYR A 7 23.46 -12.54 9.19
N GLN A 8 24.37 -13.29 8.57
CA GLN A 8 23.98 -14.44 7.77
C GLN A 8 23.44 -15.53 8.70
N LEU A 9 22.15 -15.78 8.63
CA LEU A 9 21.59 -16.99 9.20
C LEU A 9 22.09 -18.16 8.35
N THR A 10 22.83 -19.07 8.96
CA THR A 10 23.38 -20.28 8.35
C THR A 10 22.27 -21.28 8.07
N SER A 11 21.59 -21.13 6.97
CA SER A 11 20.89 -22.17 6.22
C SER A 11 20.53 -21.57 4.87
N SER A 12 20.88 -22.18 3.80
CA SER A 12 20.59 -22.04 2.35
C SER A 12 19.56 -20.99 1.86
N THR A 13 19.29 -19.94 2.61
CA THR A 13 18.46 -18.80 2.24
C THR A 13 19.36 -17.72 1.67
N LYS A 14 19.02 -17.22 0.48
CA LYS A 14 19.62 -16.02 -0.11
C LYS A 14 19.68 -14.91 0.96
N PRO A 15 20.75 -14.09 1.00
CA PRO A 15 20.76 -12.93 1.89
C PRO A 15 19.52 -12.07 1.64
N VAL A 16 18.96 -11.50 2.71
CA VAL A 16 17.75 -10.66 2.65
C VAL A 16 17.95 -9.47 1.70
N PHE A 17 19.21 -9.03 1.51
CA PHE A 17 19.63 -8.09 0.49
C PHE A 17 20.98 -8.52 -0.09
N GLU A 18 21.13 -8.54 -1.42
CA GLU A 18 22.42 -8.81 -2.08
C GLU A 18 23.42 -7.66 -1.86
N SER A 19 22.92 -6.41 -1.83
CA SER A 19 23.67 -5.21 -1.42
C SER A 19 22.67 -4.20 -0.84
N VAL A 20 23.04 -3.52 0.24
CA VAL A 20 22.22 -2.48 0.85
C VAL A 20 23.05 -1.21 0.98
N ASP A 21 22.62 -0.17 0.28
CA ASP A 21 23.19 1.16 0.43
C ASP A 21 22.88 1.74 1.82
N SER A 22 23.79 2.57 2.34
CA SER A 22 23.44 3.39 3.50
C SER A 22 22.30 4.32 3.13
N VAL A 23 21.29 4.40 3.99
CA VAL A 23 20.19 5.36 3.78
C VAL A 23 20.77 6.78 3.75
N ALA A 24 20.29 7.59 2.82
CA ALA A 24 20.75 8.97 2.65
C ALA A 24 20.41 9.82 3.89
N GLN A 25 21.13 10.93 4.04
CA GLN A 25 20.80 11.90 5.10
C GLN A 25 19.44 12.53 4.83
N PRO A 26 18.66 12.84 5.89
CA PRO A 26 17.42 13.62 5.79
C PRO A 26 17.65 14.99 5.16
N GLU A 27 16.65 15.53 4.52
CA GLU A 27 16.65 16.90 4.00
C GLU A 27 16.56 17.92 5.15
N LEU A 28 17.03 19.16 4.88
CA LEU A 28 16.92 20.23 5.85
C LEU A 28 15.46 20.60 6.09
N ARG A 29 15.04 20.65 7.36
CA ARG A 29 13.66 21.01 7.74
C ARG A 29 13.20 22.38 7.19
N SER A 30 14.12 23.34 7.08
CA SER A 30 13.83 24.65 6.47
C SER A 30 13.45 24.52 4.99
N ALA A 31 14.12 23.66 4.23
CA ALA A 31 13.81 23.43 2.83
C ALA A 31 12.45 22.70 2.67
N LEU A 32 12.14 21.77 3.55
CA LEU A 32 10.81 21.13 3.56
C LEU A 32 9.69 22.15 3.83
N ILE A 33 9.86 23.04 4.81
CA ILE A 33 8.88 24.08 5.14
C ILE A 33 8.71 25.06 3.98
N GLU A 34 9.79 25.44 3.29
CA GLU A 34 9.74 26.29 2.12
C GLU A 34 8.92 25.66 0.99
N GLU A 35 9.16 24.37 0.69
CA GLU A 35 8.40 23.66 -0.35
C GLU A 35 6.93 23.42 0.06
N LEU A 36 6.65 23.16 1.36
CA LEU A 36 5.28 23.00 1.85
C LEU A 36 4.38 24.20 1.59
N ALA A 37 4.95 25.42 1.57
CA ALA A 37 4.20 26.63 1.26
C ALA A 37 3.63 26.64 -0.16
N HIS A 38 4.13 25.78 -1.05
CA HIS A 38 3.69 25.64 -2.44
C HIS A 38 2.88 24.37 -2.69
N CYS A 39 2.67 23.53 -1.66
CA CYS A 39 1.86 22.32 -1.76
C CYS A 39 0.37 22.63 -1.60
N ASP A 40 -0.48 21.79 -2.23
CA ASP A 40 -1.92 21.90 -2.04
C ASP A 40 -2.31 21.41 -0.64
N HIS A 41 -2.87 22.29 0.19
CA HIS A 41 -3.37 21.93 1.50
C HIS A 41 -4.76 21.28 1.38
N LEU A 42 -4.88 20.01 1.77
CA LEU A 42 -6.12 19.23 1.66
C LEU A 42 -6.96 19.23 2.95
N GLY A 43 -6.39 19.61 4.07
CA GLY A 43 -7.10 19.68 5.35
C GLY A 43 -6.22 19.48 6.57
N THR A 44 -6.86 19.64 7.73
CA THR A 44 -6.22 19.49 9.05
C THR A 44 -6.89 18.36 9.82
N THR A 45 -6.10 17.55 10.49
CA THR A 45 -6.60 16.45 11.34
C THR A 45 -7.09 16.96 12.69
N PRO A 46 -7.90 16.19 13.44
CA PRO A 46 -8.39 16.60 14.75
C PRO A 46 -7.29 16.88 15.79
N ASP A 47 -6.09 16.30 15.61
CA ASP A 47 -4.93 16.51 16.48
C ASP A 47 -3.92 17.53 15.89
N GLY A 48 -4.35 18.32 14.88
CA GLY A 48 -3.63 19.46 14.35
C GLY A 48 -2.62 19.18 13.25
N LYS A 49 -2.47 17.92 12.81
CA LYS A 49 -1.57 17.61 11.68
C LYS A 49 -2.16 18.09 10.36
N GLN A 50 -1.27 18.47 9.44
CA GLN A 50 -1.66 19.00 8.14
C GLN A 50 -1.55 17.92 7.05
N ILE A 51 -2.50 17.93 6.12
CA ILE A 51 -2.52 17.01 4.98
C ILE A 51 -2.22 17.83 3.73
N TYR A 52 -1.14 17.46 3.03
CA TYR A 52 -0.72 18.12 1.79
C TYR A 52 -0.69 17.16 0.63
N LEU A 53 -0.84 17.72 -0.57
CA LEU A 53 -0.64 17.05 -1.84
C LEU A 53 0.40 17.81 -2.65
N THR A 54 1.32 17.09 -3.26
CA THR A 54 2.35 17.65 -4.14
C THR A 54 2.76 16.66 -5.21
N THR A 55 3.69 17.07 -6.07
CA THR A 55 4.37 16.24 -7.05
C THR A 55 5.89 16.36 -6.88
N MET A 56 6.63 15.39 -7.42
CA MET A 56 8.09 15.43 -7.40
C MET A 56 8.66 16.71 -8.05
N ALA A 57 8.00 17.19 -9.12
CA ALA A 57 8.44 18.40 -9.83
C ALA A 57 8.20 19.68 -9.01
N GLN A 58 7.13 19.74 -8.22
CA GLN A 58 6.80 20.89 -7.37
C GLN A 58 7.66 20.94 -6.11
N SER A 59 7.97 19.77 -5.51
CA SER A 59 8.60 19.68 -4.20
C SER A 59 9.71 18.61 -4.19
N PRO A 60 10.85 18.87 -4.86
CA PRO A 60 11.92 17.90 -4.97
C PRO A 60 12.61 17.56 -3.63
N CYS A 61 12.69 18.50 -2.67
CA CYS A 61 13.23 18.23 -1.33
C CYS A 61 12.27 17.33 -0.54
N ILE A 62 10.97 17.63 -0.55
CA ILE A 62 9.94 16.77 0.06
C ILE A 62 9.99 15.37 -0.54
N MET A 63 10.13 15.25 -1.87
CA MET A 63 10.22 13.94 -2.50
C MET A 63 11.46 13.16 -2.06
N ARG A 64 12.62 13.81 -1.93
CA ARG A 64 13.84 13.15 -1.43
C ARG A 64 13.68 12.71 0.03
N GLU A 65 13.04 13.54 0.88
CA GLU A 65 12.74 13.16 2.26
C GLU A 65 11.76 11.98 2.33
N ILE A 66 10.70 12.00 1.53
CA ILE A 66 9.77 10.85 1.40
C ILE A 66 10.54 9.59 1.02
N GLY A 67 11.48 9.66 0.07
CA GLY A 67 12.31 8.53 -0.34
C GLY A 67 13.19 7.97 0.79
N VAL A 68 13.76 8.84 1.62
CA VAL A 68 14.51 8.45 2.84
C VAL A 68 13.59 7.73 3.83
N LEU A 69 12.44 8.33 4.13
CA LEU A 69 11.50 7.81 5.12
C LEU A 69 10.84 6.51 4.68
N ARG A 70 10.54 6.35 3.38
CA ARG A 70 10.09 5.10 2.78
C ARG A 70 11.11 4.00 3.01
N GLU A 71 12.36 4.23 2.60
CA GLU A 71 13.40 3.22 2.70
C GLU A 71 13.65 2.80 4.15
N ILE A 72 13.71 3.74 5.10
CA ILE A 72 13.84 3.44 6.53
C ILE A 72 12.67 2.57 6.99
N THR A 73 11.44 2.98 6.69
CA THR A 73 10.24 2.31 7.19
C THR A 73 10.06 0.93 6.59
N PHE A 74 10.32 0.79 5.29
CA PHE A 74 10.19 -0.47 4.58
C PHE A 74 11.27 -1.48 4.99
N ARG A 75 12.54 -1.05 5.16
CA ARG A 75 13.58 -1.94 5.71
C ARG A 75 13.22 -2.49 7.08
N LEU A 76 12.66 -1.65 7.95
CA LEU A 76 12.19 -2.08 9.27
C LEU A 76 11.03 -3.08 9.20
N ALA A 77 10.24 -3.04 8.13
CA ALA A 77 9.18 -3.99 7.87
C ALA A 77 9.65 -5.28 7.16
N GLY A 78 10.93 -5.37 6.75
CA GLY A 78 11.46 -6.49 5.95
C GLY A 78 11.15 -6.36 4.46
N GLU A 79 10.91 -5.14 4.03
CA GLU A 79 10.64 -4.71 2.66
C GLU A 79 11.72 -3.69 2.25
N GLY A 80 11.52 -2.96 1.15
CA GLY A 80 12.40 -1.88 0.72
C GLY A 80 13.26 -2.22 -0.48
N SER A 81 13.77 -1.18 -1.11
CA SER A 81 14.53 -1.27 -2.35
C SER A 81 16.02 -1.63 -2.14
N GLY A 82 16.53 -1.47 -0.91
CA GLY A 82 17.98 -1.57 -0.62
C GLY A 82 18.78 -0.36 -1.06
N LEU A 83 18.17 0.66 -1.65
CA LEU A 83 18.80 1.87 -2.14
C LEU A 83 18.92 2.94 -1.04
N ALA A 84 19.70 3.98 -1.28
CA ALA A 84 19.83 5.10 -0.35
C ALA A 84 18.53 5.89 -0.15
N ARG A 85 17.62 5.85 -1.13
CA ARG A 85 16.25 6.40 -1.12
C ARG A 85 15.34 5.50 -1.93
N ASP A 86 14.14 5.20 -1.44
CA ASP A 86 13.09 4.56 -2.24
C ASP A 86 12.39 5.60 -3.11
N ILE A 87 12.98 5.87 -4.27
CA ILE A 87 12.42 6.71 -5.34
C ILE A 87 12.57 5.93 -6.64
N ASP A 88 11.49 5.79 -7.38
CA ASP A 88 11.45 5.09 -8.66
C ASP A 88 10.95 5.98 -9.81
N GLN A 89 10.95 5.44 -11.03
CA GLN A 89 10.51 6.17 -12.22
C GLN A 89 9.04 6.64 -12.15
N PHE A 90 8.19 5.97 -11.40
CA PHE A 90 6.78 6.30 -11.29
C PHE A 90 6.56 7.57 -10.44
N ASP A 91 7.46 7.90 -9.51
CA ASP A 91 7.35 9.09 -8.68
C ASP A 91 7.33 10.39 -9.49
N GLN A 92 7.81 10.38 -10.74
CA GLN A 92 7.79 11.53 -11.66
C GLN A 92 6.38 11.95 -12.09
N ASP A 93 5.45 11.00 -12.16
CA ASP A 93 4.10 11.22 -12.71
C ASP A 93 3.00 11.09 -11.65
N TYR A 94 3.35 10.63 -10.47
CA TYR A 94 2.40 10.42 -9.37
C TYR A 94 2.35 11.62 -8.42
N TYR A 95 1.21 11.79 -7.79
CA TYR A 95 1.05 12.68 -6.66
C TYR A 95 1.61 12.05 -5.38
N GLN A 96 2.12 12.90 -4.49
CA GLN A 96 2.54 12.53 -3.14
C GLN A 96 1.58 13.16 -2.14
N LEU A 97 0.78 12.33 -1.48
CA LEU A 97 -0.05 12.73 -0.35
C LEU A 97 0.78 12.57 0.92
N LEU A 98 0.93 13.61 1.69
CA LEU A 98 1.70 13.56 2.93
C LEU A 98 0.92 14.11 4.12
N LEU A 99 1.18 13.52 5.27
CA LEU A 99 0.74 13.97 6.58
C LEU A 99 1.94 14.62 7.27
N TRP A 100 1.79 15.88 7.66
CA TRP A 100 2.83 16.71 8.25
C TRP A 100 2.53 17.08 9.70
N ASP A 101 3.52 17.06 10.57
CA ASP A 101 3.45 17.52 11.95
C ASP A 101 4.16 18.86 12.08
N ASP A 102 3.38 19.95 12.27
CA ASP A 102 3.94 21.29 12.40
C ASP A 102 4.78 21.48 13.65
N ALA A 103 4.46 20.79 14.75
CA ALA A 103 5.19 20.91 15.99
C ALA A 103 6.59 20.30 15.88
N GLU A 104 6.67 19.11 15.28
CA GLU A 104 7.92 18.38 15.08
C GLU A 104 8.64 18.78 13.77
N ARG A 105 7.94 19.51 12.87
CA ARG A 105 8.42 19.96 11.56
C ARG A 105 8.94 18.81 10.70
N GLU A 106 8.10 17.77 10.54
CA GLU A 106 8.45 16.59 9.78
C GLU A 106 7.25 15.86 9.19
N ILE A 107 7.54 15.00 8.21
CA ILE A 107 6.55 14.14 7.56
C ILE A 107 6.23 12.98 8.49
N VAL A 108 4.97 12.82 8.85
CA VAL A 108 4.45 11.70 9.67
C VAL A 108 4.35 10.41 8.87
N GLY A 109 3.91 10.53 7.62
CA GLY A 109 3.72 9.44 6.69
C GLY A 109 3.24 9.96 5.35
N ALA A 110 3.21 9.10 4.33
CA ALA A 110 2.75 9.48 3.00
C ALA A 110 2.13 8.30 2.25
N TYR A 111 1.45 8.64 1.14
CA TYR A 111 0.96 7.75 0.10
C TYR A 111 1.34 8.28 -1.27
N ARG A 112 1.68 7.38 -2.19
CA ARG A 112 1.78 7.68 -3.62
C ARG A 112 0.43 7.44 -4.28
N LEU A 113 -0.09 8.43 -5.01
CA LEU A 113 -1.40 8.41 -5.66
C LEU A 113 -1.24 8.55 -7.16
N GLY A 114 -1.77 7.61 -7.93
CA GLY A 114 -1.77 7.64 -9.39
C GLY A 114 -3.20 7.70 -9.91
N ASP A 115 -3.58 8.81 -10.55
CA ASP A 115 -4.83 8.85 -11.31
C ASP A 115 -4.67 7.98 -12.56
N ALA A 116 -5.29 6.78 -12.54
CA ALA A 116 -5.03 5.77 -13.55
C ALA A 116 -5.39 6.23 -14.97
N SER A 117 -6.46 7.00 -15.13
CA SER A 117 -6.82 7.53 -16.44
C SER A 117 -5.75 8.51 -16.96
N GLU A 118 -5.30 9.45 -16.14
CA GLU A 118 -4.26 10.42 -16.51
C GLU A 118 -2.93 9.74 -16.85
N LEU A 119 -2.54 8.74 -16.05
CA LEU A 119 -1.31 8.00 -16.27
C LEU A 119 -1.34 7.16 -17.54
N ILE A 120 -2.48 6.50 -17.82
CA ILE A 120 -2.66 5.68 -19.02
C ILE A 120 -2.70 6.56 -20.26
N ASP A 121 -3.37 7.71 -20.22
CA ASP A 121 -3.40 8.66 -21.33
C ASP A 121 -1.97 9.17 -21.66
N LYS A 122 -1.12 9.32 -20.63
CA LYS A 122 0.24 9.82 -20.79
C LYS A 122 1.26 8.76 -21.22
N ARG A 123 1.15 7.54 -20.68
CA ARG A 123 2.20 6.49 -20.82
C ARG A 123 1.67 5.10 -21.18
N GLY A 124 0.37 4.96 -21.45
CA GLY A 124 -0.27 3.65 -21.55
C GLY A 124 -0.32 2.94 -20.19
N VAL A 125 -0.75 1.68 -20.18
CA VAL A 125 -0.85 0.86 -18.95
C VAL A 125 0.50 0.75 -18.21
N ASN A 126 1.62 0.83 -18.92
CA ASN A 126 2.96 0.82 -18.34
C ASN A 126 3.27 2.06 -17.47
N GLY A 127 2.43 3.08 -17.49
CA GLY A 127 2.46 4.21 -16.56
C GLY A 127 2.01 3.85 -15.15
N LEU A 128 1.32 2.73 -14.96
CA LEU A 128 0.90 2.23 -13.66
C LEU A 128 2.00 1.40 -13.01
N TYR A 129 2.27 1.65 -11.73
CA TYR A 129 3.24 0.85 -10.96
C TYR A 129 2.87 -0.63 -10.93
N THR A 130 1.59 -0.93 -10.72
CA THR A 130 1.12 -2.32 -10.67
C THR A 130 1.34 -3.06 -11.98
N SER A 131 1.50 -2.38 -13.12
CA SER A 131 1.88 -3.02 -14.38
C SER A 131 3.29 -3.62 -14.37
N SER A 132 4.15 -3.22 -13.43
CA SER A 132 5.46 -3.86 -13.24
C SER A 132 5.35 -5.26 -12.63
N LEU A 133 4.27 -5.52 -11.88
CA LEU A 133 4.03 -6.76 -11.12
C LEU A 133 2.97 -7.67 -11.77
N PHE A 134 2.01 -7.08 -12.48
CA PHE A 134 0.84 -7.78 -13.00
C PHE A 134 0.64 -7.50 -14.49
N GLU A 135 0.03 -8.47 -15.17
CA GLU A 135 -0.55 -8.31 -16.49
C GLU A 135 -2.05 -8.10 -16.33
N PHE A 136 -2.63 -7.27 -17.21
CA PHE A 136 -4.02 -6.88 -17.17
C PHE A 136 -4.70 -7.19 -18.50
N ASP A 137 -5.89 -7.78 -18.45
CA ASP A 137 -6.74 -7.91 -19.63
C ASP A 137 -7.75 -6.76 -19.74
N ALA A 138 -8.57 -6.77 -20.81
CA ALA A 138 -9.54 -5.72 -21.10
C ALA A 138 -10.62 -5.53 -20.00
N GLN A 139 -10.77 -6.49 -19.06
CA GLN A 139 -11.72 -6.34 -17.96
C GLN A 139 -11.28 -5.25 -16.98
N MET A 140 -9.96 -4.95 -16.92
CA MET A 140 -9.42 -3.89 -16.06
C MET A 140 -9.72 -2.48 -16.57
N ASP A 141 -10.06 -2.27 -17.83
CA ASP A 141 -10.30 -0.94 -18.41
C ASP A 141 -11.33 -0.13 -17.63
N ARG A 142 -12.43 -0.77 -17.21
CA ARG A 142 -13.47 -0.10 -16.41
C ARG A 142 -12.96 0.39 -15.06
N PHE A 143 -12.02 -0.34 -14.45
CA PHE A 143 -11.42 0.03 -13.18
C PHE A 143 -10.41 1.15 -13.36
N PHE A 144 -9.61 1.11 -14.42
CA PHE A 144 -8.62 2.14 -14.72
C PHE A 144 -9.26 3.50 -15.04
N ARG A 145 -10.35 3.53 -15.82
CA ARG A 145 -11.04 4.79 -16.17
C ARG A 145 -11.55 5.56 -14.95
N GLN A 146 -11.89 4.86 -13.89
CA GLN A 146 -12.41 5.41 -12.63
C GLN A 146 -11.51 5.08 -11.43
N GLY A 147 -10.26 4.73 -11.69
CA GLY A 147 -9.34 4.20 -10.69
C GLY A 147 -8.33 5.22 -10.17
N LEU A 148 -8.03 5.08 -8.89
CA LEU A 148 -6.89 5.70 -8.23
C LEU A 148 -5.96 4.59 -7.77
N GLU A 149 -4.76 4.53 -8.34
CA GLU A 149 -3.72 3.62 -7.87
C GLU A 149 -3.09 4.16 -6.60
N LEU A 150 -3.02 3.32 -5.57
CA LEU A 150 -2.40 3.60 -4.28
C LEU A 150 -1.15 2.77 -4.11
N GLY A 151 -0.05 3.41 -3.72
CA GLY A 151 1.21 2.71 -3.48
C GLY A 151 2.10 3.43 -2.48
N ARG A 152 3.21 2.79 -2.15
CA ARG A 152 4.28 3.34 -1.29
C ARG A 152 3.77 3.98 0.00
N SER A 153 2.76 3.36 0.62
CA SER A 153 2.20 3.85 1.88
C SER A 153 3.13 3.57 3.05
N PHE A 154 3.43 4.59 3.81
CA PHE A 154 4.18 4.44 5.05
C PHE A 154 3.72 5.40 6.13
N VAL A 155 3.97 5.02 7.37
CA VAL A 155 3.91 5.86 8.56
C VAL A 155 5.21 5.65 9.31
N GLN A 156 5.93 6.72 9.63
CA GLN A 156 7.18 6.62 10.39
C GLN A 156 6.97 5.84 11.70
N PRO A 157 7.94 5.01 12.14
CA PRO A 157 7.80 4.14 13.30
C PRO A 157 7.30 4.85 14.57
N LYS A 158 7.78 6.07 14.84
CA LYS A 158 7.37 6.86 16.01
C LYS A 158 5.91 7.36 15.97
N TYR A 159 5.30 7.37 14.77
CA TYR A 159 3.91 7.76 14.53
C TYR A 159 2.97 6.60 14.23
N GLN A 160 3.45 5.37 14.30
CA GLN A 160 2.63 4.16 14.07
C GLN A 160 1.56 4.02 15.15
N SER A 161 0.58 4.91 15.10
CA SER A 161 -0.62 4.87 15.90
C SER A 161 -1.82 4.48 15.04
N ARG A 162 -2.91 4.09 15.69
CA ARG A 162 -4.16 3.73 15.01
C ARG A 162 -4.78 4.86 14.18
N TYR A 163 -4.32 6.11 14.32
CA TYR A 163 -4.91 7.28 13.65
C TYR A 163 -4.13 7.73 12.42
N ALA A 164 -2.81 7.56 12.37
CA ALA A 164 -2.01 8.11 11.27
C ALA A 164 -2.43 7.57 9.88
N LEU A 165 -2.63 6.26 9.75
CA LEU A 165 -3.15 5.66 8.52
C LEU A 165 -4.56 6.18 8.19
N ASP A 166 -5.41 6.34 9.18
CA ASP A 166 -6.79 6.81 9.01
C ASP A 166 -6.83 8.31 8.58
N TYR A 167 -5.86 9.12 9.03
CA TYR A 167 -5.66 10.49 8.55
C TYR A 167 -5.18 10.56 7.10
N LEU A 168 -4.25 9.70 6.71
CA LEU A 168 -3.85 9.57 5.31
C LEU A 168 -5.04 9.17 4.42
N TRP A 169 -5.91 8.27 4.90
CA TRP A 169 -7.16 7.93 4.19
C TRP A 169 -8.16 9.09 4.12
N SER A 170 -8.16 9.99 5.09
CA SER A 170 -8.94 11.23 4.99
C SER A 170 -8.39 12.14 3.89
N GLY A 171 -7.07 12.18 3.71
CA GLY A 171 -6.41 12.86 2.60
C GLY A 171 -6.74 12.24 1.23
N ILE A 172 -6.72 10.91 1.13
CA ILE A 172 -7.19 10.20 -0.08
C ILE A 172 -8.64 10.57 -0.38
N GLY A 173 -9.50 10.62 0.64
CA GLY A 173 -10.89 11.05 0.48
C GLY A 173 -11.02 12.50 -0.02
N ALA A 174 -10.17 13.42 0.47
CA ALA A 174 -10.14 14.80 -0.02
C ALA A 174 -9.71 14.87 -1.50
N PHE A 175 -8.71 14.09 -1.91
CA PHE A 175 -8.29 13.95 -3.30
C PHE A 175 -9.41 13.43 -4.20
N VAL A 176 -10.10 12.35 -3.78
CA VAL A 176 -11.22 11.75 -4.51
C VAL A 176 -12.40 12.72 -4.66
N LYS A 177 -12.70 13.52 -3.64
CA LYS A 177 -13.78 14.54 -3.72
C LYS A 177 -13.52 15.59 -4.79
N GLN A 178 -12.28 15.93 -5.07
CA GLN A 178 -11.90 16.85 -6.14
C GLN A 178 -11.96 16.19 -7.53
N ARG A 179 -12.05 14.85 -7.58
CA ARG A 179 -12.07 14.04 -8.82
C ARG A 179 -13.23 13.05 -8.80
N PRO A 180 -14.48 13.53 -9.00
CA PRO A 180 -15.69 12.74 -8.78
C PRO A 180 -15.85 11.54 -9.73
N ARG A 181 -15.01 11.43 -10.77
CA ARG A 181 -14.96 10.22 -11.62
C ARG A 181 -14.31 9.03 -10.92
N ILE A 182 -13.49 9.27 -9.87
CA ILE A 182 -12.79 8.20 -9.15
C ILE A 182 -13.79 7.44 -8.29
N ARG A 183 -13.95 6.17 -8.58
CA ARG A 183 -14.81 5.23 -7.85
C ARG A 183 -14.01 4.10 -7.22
N TYR A 184 -12.92 3.68 -7.83
CA TYR A 184 -12.15 2.54 -7.39
C TYR A 184 -10.79 2.98 -6.84
N LEU A 185 -10.39 2.39 -5.72
CA LEU A 185 -9.01 2.40 -5.26
C LEU A 185 -8.41 1.05 -5.59
N PHE A 186 -7.22 1.02 -6.17
CA PHE A 186 -6.52 -0.23 -6.43
C PHE A 186 -5.02 -0.08 -6.18
N GLY A 187 -4.30 -1.19 -6.12
CA GLY A 187 -2.87 -1.21 -5.92
C GLY A 187 -2.38 -2.57 -5.45
N SER A 188 -1.11 -2.65 -5.09
CA SER A 188 -0.55 -3.81 -4.41
C SER A 188 -0.47 -3.59 -2.91
N ALA A 189 -0.78 -4.62 -2.15
CA ALA A 189 -0.59 -4.66 -0.71
C ALA A 189 0.43 -5.77 -0.39
N SER A 190 1.56 -5.37 0.21
CA SER A 190 2.68 -6.28 0.45
C SER A 190 2.47 -7.13 1.70
N ILE A 191 2.93 -8.37 1.64
CA ILE A 191 3.17 -9.27 2.77
C ILE A 191 4.68 -9.40 2.89
N SER A 192 5.21 -8.89 3.99
CA SER A 192 6.64 -8.84 4.23
C SER A 192 7.29 -10.25 4.30
N ARG A 193 8.54 -10.34 3.87
CA ARG A 193 9.38 -11.53 4.06
C ARG A 193 9.68 -11.90 5.51
N PHE A 194 9.35 -11.06 6.45
CA PHE A 194 9.44 -11.41 7.88
C PHE A 194 8.38 -12.40 8.33
N TYR A 195 7.34 -12.66 7.52
CA TYR A 195 6.43 -13.79 7.73
C TYR A 195 7.07 -15.07 7.20
N LYS A 196 6.83 -16.19 7.88
CA LYS A 196 7.20 -17.50 7.36
C LYS A 196 6.37 -17.82 6.11
N GLN A 197 6.90 -18.67 5.24
CA GLN A 197 6.23 -19.07 4.01
C GLN A 197 4.80 -19.57 4.26
N ALA A 198 4.61 -20.45 5.25
CA ALA A 198 3.27 -20.94 5.62
C ALA A 198 2.30 -19.82 6.07
N SER A 199 2.80 -18.74 6.69
CA SER A 199 1.99 -17.59 7.08
C SER A 199 1.64 -16.71 5.89
N ILE A 200 2.56 -16.54 4.93
CA ILE A 200 2.30 -15.87 3.66
C ILE A 200 1.19 -16.61 2.90
N GLU A 201 1.29 -17.94 2.80
CA GLU A 201 0.29 -18.78 2.14
C GLU A 201 -1.07 -18.72 2.83
N ARG A 202 -1.13 -18.72 4.18
CA ARG A 202 -2.38 -18.51 4.93
C ARG A 202 -3.03 -17.17 4.64
N ILE A 203 -2.24 -16.08 4.61
CA ILE A 203 -2.74 -14.74 4.29
C ILE A 203 -3.31 -14.72 2.87
N ALA A 204 -2.52 -15.21 1.89
CA ALA A 204 -2.93 -15.25 0.50
C ALA A 204 -4.19 -16.10 0.30
N TYR A 205 -4.24 -17.28 0.90
CA TYR A 205 -5.38 -18.18 0.84
C TYR A 205 -6.64 -17.55 1.44
N TYR A 206 -6.56 -17.03 2.67
CA TYR A 206 -7.69 -16.41 3.35
C TYR A 206 -8.28 -15.24 2.54
N TYR A 207 -7.43 -14.29 2.12
CA TYR A 207 -7.91 -13.13 1.38
C TYR A 207 -8.36 -13.49 -0.04
N GLY A 208 -7.68 -14.40 -0.71
CA GLY A 208 -8.07 -14.91 -2.02
C GLY A 208 -9.37 -15.70 -1.99
N THR A 209 -9.69 -16.39 -0.88
CA THR A 209 -10.95 -17.14 -0.75
C THR A 209 -12.12 -16.26 -0.37
N HIS A 210 -11.96 -15.40 0.64
CA HIS A 210 -13.08 -14.63 1.20
C HIS A 210 -13.36 -13.30 0.51
N PHE A 211 -12.41 -12.79 -0.27
CA PHE A 211 -12.48 -11.45 -0.89
C PHE A 211 -12.22 -11.46 -2.40
N SER A 212 -12.23 -12.62 -3.05
CA SER A 212 -12.12 -12.73 -4.52
C SER A 212 -13.50 -12.87 -5.15
N HIS A 213 -14.28 -11.81 -5.11
CA HIS A 213 -15.69 -11.83 -5.56
C HIS A 213 -15.87 -11.49 -7.03
N ILE A 214 -14.83 -10.96 -7.70
CA ILE A 214 -14.90 -10.47 -9.07
C ILE A 214 -13.67 -10.99 -9.80
N ASP A 215 -13.87 -11.67 -10.92
CA ASP A 215 -12.80 -11.87 -11.87
C ASP A 215 -12.50 -10.52 -12.54
N VAL A 216 -11.31 -10.03 -12.32
CA VAL A 216 -10.87 -8.71 -12.78
C VAL A 216 -9.80 -8.79 -13.86
N GLY A 217 -9.47 -9.99 -14.34
CA GLY A 217 -8.48 -10.17 -15.40
C GLY A 217 -7.08 -9.67 -15.04
N VAL A 218 -6.60 -10.04 -13.85
CA VAL A 218 -5.27 -9.69 -13.34
C VAL A 218 -4.45 -10.95 -13.17
N THR A 219 -3.29 -11.02 -13.83
CA THR A 219 -2.37 -12.15 -13.76
C THR A 219 -1.03 -11.72 -13.17
N PRO A 220 -0.52 -12.38 -12.13
CA PRO A 220 0.79 -12.05 -11.56
C PRO A 220 1.92 -12.49 -12.51
N LYS A 221 2.94 -11.65 -12.68
CA LYS A 221 4.12 -11.96 -13.51
C LYS A 221 5.03 -13.00 -12.88
N THR A 222 5.12 -12.97 -11.55
CA THR A 222 5.89 -13.93 -10.74
C THR A 222 4.97 -14.47 -9.64
N PRO A 223 4.09 -15.47 -9.98
CA PRO A 223 3.03 -15.88 -9.07
C PRO A 223 3.56 -16.53 -7.78
N LEU A 224 2.88 -16.25 -6.67
CA LEU A 224 2.99 -17.05 -5.45
C LEU A 224 2.37 -18.43 -5.74
N LEU A 225 3.20 -19.46 -5.76
CA LEU A 225 2.73 -20.83 -5.96
C LEU A 225 2.52 -21.51 -4.61
N ILE A 226 1.31 -22.01 -4.37
CA ILE A 226 0.95 -22.84 -3.22
C ILE A 226 0.77 -24.25 -3.75
N GLY A 227 1.52 -25.21 -3.21
CA GLY A 227 1.47 -26.62 -3.66
C GLY A 227 0.12 -27.28 -3.32
N ASP A 228 -0.25 -28.34 -4.04
CA ASP A 228 -1.53 -29.04 -3.86
C ASP A 228 -1.74 -29.56 -2.44
N LYS A 229 -0.68 -30.01 -1.79
CA LYS A 229 -0.71 -30.48 -0.41
C LYS A 229 -1.00 -29.36 0.56
N GLU A 230 -0.35 -28.23 0.37
CA GLU A 230 -0.53 -27.02 1.16
C GLU A 230 -1.93 -26.43 0.92
N GLN A 231 -2.42 -26.39 -0.33
CA GLN A 231 -3.78 -25.98 -0.64
C GLN A 231 -4.82 -26.85 0.07
N THR A 232 -4.63 -28.17 0.06
CA THR A 232 -5.54 -29.08 0.76
C THR A 232 -5.54 -28.85 2.29
N ALA A 233 -4.35 -28.63 2.86
CA ALA A 233 -4.21 -28.32 4.28
C ALA A 233 -4.89 -26.98 4.64
N LEU A 234 -4.69 -25.93 3.83
CA LEU A 234 -5.31 -24.61 4.01
C LEU A 234 -6.85 -24.70 3.86
N ALA A 235 -7.35 -25.46 2.88
CA ALA A 235 -8.79 -25.66 2.72
C ALA A 235 -9.41 -26.35 3.96
N SER A 236 -8.69 -27.24 4.61
CA SER A 236 -9.11 -27.87 5.86
C SER A 236 -8.99 -26.94 7.06
N GLU A 237 -7.93 -26.13 7.13
CA GLU A 237 -7.68 -25.15 8.20
C GLU A 237 -8.72 -24.00 8.17
N PHE A 238 -9.07 -23.53 6.97
CA PHE A 238 -10.06 -22.46 6.74
C PHE A 238 -11.43 -23.00 6.31
N ALA A 239 -11.84 -24.13 6.86
CA ALA A 239 -13.15 -24.73 6.63
C ALA A 239 -14.23 -24.09 7.56
N GLY A 240 -14.05 -22.85 7.97
CA GLY A 240 -14.96 -22.10 8.80
C GLY A 240 -16.30 -21.81 8.13
N ARG A 241 -17.25 -21.31 8.91
CA ARG A 241 -18.61 -21.04 8.44
C ARG A 241 -18.70 -19.74 7.64
N ASP A 242 -17.80 -18.80 7.96
CA ASP A 242 -17.75 -17.48 7.32
C ASP A 242 -16.36 -16.82 7.44
N ALA A 243 -16.20 -15.68 6.78
CA ALA A 243 -14.96 -14.92 6.79
C ALA A 243 -14.52 -14.45 8.18
N GLU A 244 -15.44 -14.27 9.14
CA GLU A 244 -15.09 -13.80 10.49
C GLU A 244 -14.48 -14.93 11.32
N ASP A 245 -15.00 -16.14 11.21
CA ASP A 245 -14.46 -17.31 11.90
C ASP A 245 -13.07 -17.68 11.33
N ASP A 246 -12.93 -17.71 10.01
CA ASP A 246 -11.64 -17.96 9.36
C ASP A 246 -10.62 -16.82 9.63
N PHE A 247 -11.09 -15.58 9.81
CA PHE A 247 -10.20 -14.50 10.25
C PHE A 247 -9.64 -14.73 11.66
N LYS A 248 -10.40 -15.32 12.56
CA LYS A 248 -9.89 -15.69 13.90
C LYS A 248 -8.80 -16.75 13.78
N THR A 249 -9.06 -17.78 12.95
CA THR A 249 -8.07 -18.83 12.64
C THR A 249 -6.77 -18.22 12.11
N LEU A 250 -6.85 -17.35 11.08
CA LEU A 250 -5.70 -16.66 10.53
C LEU A 250 -4.95 -15.84 11.59
N ARG A 251 -5.68 -15.02 12.34
CA ARG A 251 -5.08 -14.16 13.38
C ARG A 251 -4.34 -14.98 14.43
N ASP A 252 -4.94 -16.08 14.89
CA ASP A 252 -4.39 -16.90 15.95
C ASP A 252 -3.14 -17.66 15.45
N ALA A 253 -3.16 -18.20 14.23
CA ALA A 253 -1.99 -18.81 13.60
C ALA A 253 -0.83 -17.82 13.43
N LEU A 254 -1.09 -16.57 13.02
CA LEU A 254 -0.05 -15.56 12.91
C LEU A 254 0.47 -15.08 14.28
N ALA A 255 -0.40 -15.05 15.29
CA ALA A 255 -0.04 -14.67 16.66
C ALA A 255 0.94 -15.67 17.30
N GLU A 256 0.85 -16.96 16.98
CA GLU A 256 1.82 -18.00 17.39
C GLU A 256 3.25 -17.70 16.89
N GLU A 257 3.37 -17.00 15.77
CA GLU A 257 4.65 -16.52 15.23
C GLU A 257 5.04 -15.12 15.73
N GLY A 258 4.25 -14.53 16.62
CA GLY A 258 4.45 -13.16 17.09
C GLY A 258 4.18 -12.10 16.01
N ARG A 259 3.39 -12.44 14.98
CA ARG A 259 3.10 -11.56 13.85
C ARG A 259 1.61 -11.15 13.82
N PRO A 260 1.31 -9.88 13.56
CA PRO A 260 -0.07 -9.45 13.33
C PRO A 260 -0.49 -9.76 11.90
N VAL A 261 -1.78 -9.82 11.63
CA VAL A 261 -2.28 -9.75 10.22
C VAL A 261 -1.83 -8.41 9.60
N PRO A 262 -1.34 -8.37 8.33
CA PRO A 262 -0.87 -7.14 7.71
C PRO A 262 -1.88 -6.00 7.77
N VAL A 263 -1.40 -4.78 8.08
CA VAL A 263 -2.27 -3.64 8.42
C VAL A 263 -3.16 -3.24 7.24
N LEU A 264 -2.60 -3.17 6.03
CA LEU A 264 -3.34 -2.76 4.82
C LEU A 264 -4.43 -3.77 4.46
N TYR A 265 -4.15 -5.06 4.53
CA TYR A 265 -5.16 -6.11 4.29
C TYR A 265 -6.36 -5.95 5.23
N LYS A 266 -6.10 -5.79 6.54
CA LYS A 266 -7.16 -5.52 7.51
C LYS A 266 -7.89 -4.21 7.23
N HIS A 267 -7.17 -3.18 6.82
CA HIS A 267 -7.75 -1.86 6.61
C HIS A 267 -8.74 -1.89 5.45
N TYR A 268 -8.37 -2.43 4.29
CA TYR A 268 -9.25 -2.59 3.14
C TYR A 268 -10.49 -3.44 3.47
N ALA A 269 -10.30 -4.63 4.04
CA ALA A 269 -11.39 -5.53 4.39
C ALA A 269 -12.36 -4.94 5.43
N ARG A 270 -11.87 -4.08 6.34
CA ARG A 270 -12.70 -3.43 7.36
C ARG A 270 -13.34 -2.13 6.88
N ALA A 271 -12.78 -1.45 5.89
CA ALA A 271 -13.30 -0.19 5.38
C ALA A 271 -14.56 -0.38 4.53
N THR A 272 -14.64 -1.47 3.79
CA THR A 272 -15.73 -1.80 2.87
C THR A 272 -16.68 -2.85 3.46
N ARG A 273 -17.84 -3.04 2.80
CA ARG A 273 -18.59 -4.29 2.91
C ARG A 273 -17.77 -5.42 2.29
N GLN A 274 -18.07 -6.65 2.59
CA GLN A 274 -17.28 -7.79 2.09
C GLN A 274 -17.22 -7.82 0.56
N ASP A 275 -18.33 -7.53 -0.11
CA ASP A 275 -18.43 -7.43 -1.58
C ASP A 275 -17.82 -6.13 -2.17
N GLY A 276 -17.25 -5.28 -1.34
CA GLY A 276 -16.68 -3.98 -1.73
C GLY A 276 -15.16 -3.98 -1.90
N VAL A 277 -14.49 -5.08 -1.59
CA VAL A 277 -13.05 -5.23 -1.80
C VAL A 277 -12.77 -6.60 -2.41
N THR A 278 -11.84 -6.64 -3.34
CA THR A 278 -11.34 -7.88 -3.96
C THR A 278 -9.84 -7.93 -3.79
N PHE A 279 -9.34 -9.05 -3.26
CA PHE A 279 -7.92 -9.40 -3.28
C PHE A 279 -7.73 -10.54 -4.28
N THR A 280 -6.82 -10.35 -5.22
CA THR A 280 -6.54 -11.34 -6.27
C THR A 280 -5.08 -11.27 -6.68
N ALA A 281 -4.58 -12.28 -7.41
CA ALA A 281 -3.29 -12.25 -8.05
C ALA A 281 -2.14 -11.91 -7.08
N PHE A 282 -1.62 -12.89 -6.38
CA PHE A 282 -0.48 -12.73 -5.48
C PHE A 282 0.82 -12.89 -6.25
N ASN A 283 1.67 -11.85 -6.28
CA ASN A 283 2.93 -11.77 -7.01
C ASN A 283 4.12 -11.68 -6.04
N ILE A 284 5.24 -12.32 -6.38
CA ILE A 284 6.51 -12.10 -5.66
C ILE A 284 7.21 -10.92 -6.33
N ASP A 285 7.61 -9.90 -5.55
CA ASP A 285 8.35 -8.74 -6.05
C ASP A 285 9.84 -8.84 -5.70
N PRO A 286 10.71 -9.25 -6.66
CA PRO A 286 12.14 -9.34 -6.42
C PRO A 286 12.81 -7.99 -6.19
N SER A 287 12.22 -6.91 -6.70
CA SER A 287 12.77 -5.56 -6.56
C SER A 287 12.45 -4.93 -5.19
N PHE A 288 11.55 -5.57 -4.43
CA PHE A 288 11.13 -5.12 -3.11
C PHE A 288 11.35 -6.20 -2.04
N ASN A 289 12.57 -6.77 -2.05
CA ASN A 289 13.01 -7.80 -1.11
C ASN A 289 12.18 -9.09 -1.17
N ASP A 290 11.76 -9.51 -2.35
CA ASP A 290 10.91 -10.69 -2.59
C ASP A 290 9.62 -10.72 -1.72
N CYS A 291 9.07 -9.57 -1.32
CA CYS A 291 7.78 -9.55 -0.64
C CYS A 291 6.68 -10.10 -1.56
N VAL A 292 5.57 -10.51 -0.97
CA VAL A 292 4.42 -10.98 -1.75
C VAL A 292 3.37 -9.88 -1.82
N ASP A 293 3.10 -9.41 -3.03
CA ASP A 293 2.12 -8.37 -3.32
C ASP A 293 0.78 -8.97 -3.74
N GLY A 294 -0.25 -8.75 -2.94
CA GLY A 294 -1.63 -9.06 -3.34
C GLY A 294 -2.25 -7.87 -4.07
N PHE A 295 -2.75 -8.07 -5.29
CA PHE A 295 -3.48 -7.04 -5.99
C PHE A 295 -4.84 -6.81 -5.32
N VAL A 296 -5.15 -5.56 -4.99
CA VAL A 296 -6.39 -5.19 -4.30
C VAL A 296 -7.17 -4.15 -5.10
N ILE A 297 -8.49 -4.32 -5.18
CA ILE A 297 -9.43 -3.31 -5.68
C ILE A 297 -10.50 -3.08 -4.62
N ALA A 298 -10.78 -1.81 -4.30
CA ALA A 298 -11.86 -1.41 -3.39
C ALA A 298 -12.83 -0.44 -4.10
N ASP A 299 -14.11 -0.74 -4.05
CA ASP A 299 -15.20 0.11 -4.57
C ASP A 299 -15.64 1.10 -3.47
N LEU A 300 -15.38 2.37 -3.67
CA LEU A 300 -15.73 3.44 -2.73
C LEU A 300 -17.23 3.58 -2.48
N THR A 301 -18.08 3.13 -3.42
CA THR A 301 -19.54 3.12 -3.23
C THR A 301 -19.98 2.08 -2.18
N LYS A 302 -19.11 1.11 -1.91
CA LYS A 302 -19.34 0.03 -0.95
C LYS A 302 -18.61 0.23 0.38
N LEU A 303 -18.06 1.42 0.63
CA LEU A 303 -17.55 1.76 1.96
C LEU A 303 -18.65 1.61 3.02
N LYS A 304 -18.29 1.10 4.20
CA LYS A 304 -19.19 1.07 5.35
C LYS A 304 -19.63 2.50 5.70
N PRO A 305 -20.88 2.73 6.10
CA PRO A 305 -21.43 4.09 6.29
C PRO A 305 -20.54 5.01 7.14
N LYS A 306 -20.01 4.50 8.25
CA LYS A 306 -19.11 5.25 9.15
C LYS A 306 -17.81 5.66 8.46
N LYS A 307 -17.25 4.80 7.60
CA LYS A 307 -16.03 5.06 6.84
C LYS A 307 -16.30 6.01 5.66
N LYS A 308 -17.40 5.80 4.94
CA LYS A 308 -17.85 6.72 3.89
C LYS A 308 -18.00 8.15 4.42
N ASN A 309 -18.75 8.31 5.51
CA ASN A 309 -18.96 9.61 6.13
C ASN A 309 -17.63 10.27 6.55
N ARG A 310 -16.72 9.50 7.12
CA ARG A 310 -15.42 10.01 7.59
C ARG A 310 -14.52 10.49 6.47
N TYR A 311 -14.41 9.72 5.37
CA TYR A 311 -13.45 10.02 4.31
C TYR A 311 -14.02 10.86 3.18
N LEU A 312 -15.28 10.63 2.81
CA LEU A 312 -15.90 11.22 1.64
C LEU A 312 -17.07 12.16 1.95
N GLY A 313 -17.66 12.03 3.15
CA GLY A 313 -18.93 12.66 3.48
C GLY A 313 -20.13 11.78 3.08
N THR A 314 -21.28 12.06 3.68
CA THR A 314 -22.53 11.29 3.47
C THR A 314 -23.02 11.35 2.03
N ASP A 315 -22.92 12.51 1.41
CA ASP A 315 -23.56 12.82 0.13
C ASP A 315 -22.67 12.53 -1.08
N TRP A 316 -21.43 12.08 -0.84
CA TRP A 316 -20.53 11.75 -1.94
C TRP A 316 -21.05 10.57 -2.77
N THR A 317 -21.07 10.76 -4.07
CA THR A 317 -21.31 9.73 -5.10
C THR A 317 -20.36 9.96 -6.27
N PRO A 318 -19.79 8.91 -6.87
CA PRO A 318 -19.01 9.08 -8.09
C PRO A 318 -19.92 9.49 -9.24
N LEU A 319 -19.35 10.16 -10.24
CA LEU A 319 -20.06 10.43 -11.48
C LEU A 319 -20.41 9.11 -12.18
N PRO A 320 -21.59 9.01 -12.80
CA PRO A 320 -21.91 7.89 -13.66
C PRO A 320 -20.94 7.83 -14.84
N THR A 321 -20.62 6.62 -15.27
CA THR A 321 -19.82 6.32 -16.47
C THR A 321 -20.64 6.51 -17.72
#